data_d2c17892f9ed874dce5efd2ce150d076
#
_entry.id   d2c17892f9ed874dce5efd2ce150d076
#
_cell.length_a   1.000
_cell.length_b   1.000
_cell.length_c   1.000
_cell.angle_alpha   90.00
_cell.angle_beta   90.00
_cell.angle_gamma   90.00
#
_symmetry.space_group_name_H-M   'P 1'
#
loop_
_entity.id
_entity.type
_entity.pdbx_description
1 polymer ?
#
loop_
_entity_poly.entity_id
_entity_poly.type
_entity_poly.pdbx_seq_one_letter_code
_entity_poly.pdbx_strand_id
1 'polypeptide(L)'
;QPGTPRPTGHMMVYPGVHYLLFSLLDACGLDDPDRKMVVVRLLHAVWSLVIVRTGYRIALRLSADPRIAWRTGLFLALFFFMPFLSVRNLVEMVSAPFLMLSAWWLLKGVPEVGSSGEQAAPPTATAKCLLLAGIFAGLAINIRFQTVFFAGGAGLALLLRREWKGAVLFGSAVLLPLIVLQGTIDLFIWGKPFVEMIEYVRYNLDNPDN
;
A
#
# COMPACT_ATOMS: atom_id res chain seq x y z
N GLN A 1 -24.70 -4.99 -27.44
CA GLN A 1 -25.83 -5.15 -26.51
C GLN A 1 -25.70 -4.07 -25.44
N PRO A 2 -26.65 -3.14 -25.32
CA PRO A 2 -26.63 -2.18 -24.24
C PRO A 2 -26.94 -2.92 -22.94
N GLY A 3 -26.00 -2.92 -21.99
CA GLY A 3 -26.25 -3.37 -20.64
C GLY A 3 -25.34 -4.45 -20.05
N THR A 4 -24.40 -5.03 -20.79
CA THR A 4 -23.42 -5.90 -20.14
C THR A 4 -22.36 -5.05 -19.42
N PRO A 5 -22.16 -5.26 -18.10
CA PRO A 5 -21.11 -4.55 -17.38
C PRO A 5 -19.76 -4.83 -18.04
N ARG A 6 -18.96 -3.79 -18.22
CA ARG A 6 -17.60 -3.91 -18.79
C ARG A 6 -16.59 -3.58 -17.70
N PRO A 7 -15.43 -4.23 -17.69
CA PRO A 7 -14.34 -3.87 -16.81
C PRO A 7 -13.97 -2.39 -17.00
N THR A 8 -13.73 -1.69 -15.90
CA THR A 8 -13.49 -0.24 -15.92
C THR A 8 -12.01 0.11 -15.84
N GLY A 9 -11.15 -0.89 -15.66
CA GLY A 9 -9.72 -0.69 -15.42
C GLY A 9 -9.42 -0.10 -14.03
N HIS A 10 -10.33 -0.28 -13.06
CA HIS A 10 -10.11 0.17 -11.69
C HIS A 10 -10.04 -1.02 -10.73
N MET A 11 -9.11 -0.95 -9.78
CA MET A 11 -9.00 -1.98 -8.74
C MET A 11 -10.24 -2.04 -7.88
N MET A 12 -10.86 -3.23 -7.77
CA MET A 12 -12.14 -3.42 -7.07
C MET A 12 -12.00 -3.62 -5.55
N VAL A 13 -10.78 -3.78 -5.05
CA VAL A 13 -10.53 -4.02 -3.62
C VAL A 13 -11.02 -2.85 -2.76
N TYR A 14 -10.69 -1.63 -3.14
CA TYR A 14 -11.07 -0.45 -2.37
C TYR A 14 -12.59 -0.18 -2.38
N PRO A 15 -13.28 -0.18 -3.53
CA PRO A 15 -14.75 -0.15 -3.56
C PRO A 15 -15.39 -1.31 -2.77
N GLY A 16 -14.83 -2.52 -2.85
CA GLY A 16 -15.29 -3.67 -2.10
C GLY A 16 -15.23 -3.47 -0.58
N VAL A 17 -14.14 -2.86 -0.07
CA VAL A 17 -14.03 -2.50 1.36
C VAL A 17 -15.12 -1.51 1.77
N HIS A 18 -15.43 -0.50 0.93
CA HIS A 18 -16.51 0.45 1.20
C HIS A 18 -17.87 -0.24 1.20
N TYR A 19 -18.12 -1.12 0.25
CA TYR A 19 -19.36 -1.89 0.20
C TYR A 19 -19.56 -2.70 1.49
N LEU A 20 -18.54 -3.42 1.95
CA LEU A 20 -18.60 -4.18 3.20
C LEU A 20 -18.81 -3.26 4.42
N LEU A 21 -18.09 -2.13 4.48
CA LEU A 21 -18.24 -1.15 5.54
C LEU A 21 -19.67 -0.58 5.58
N PHE A 22 -20.21 -0.18 4.44
CA PHE A 22 -21.56 0.37 4.37
C PHE A 22 -22.61 -0.68 4.73
N SER A 23 -22.47 -1.91 4.26
CA SER A 23 -23.36 -3.01 4.66
C SER A 23 -23.33 -3.27 6.17
N LEU A 24 -22.15 -3.17 6.80
CA LEU A 24 -22.02 -3.32 8.24
C LEU A 24 -22.71 -2.15 8.98
N LEU A 25 -22.54 -0.92 8.50
CA LEU A 25 -23.16 0.26 9.10
C LEU A 25 -24.68 0.22 8.97
N ASP A 26 -25.21 -0.25 7.84
CA ASP A 26 -26.65 -0.51 7.65
C ASP A 26 -27.17 -1.54 8.66
N ALA A 27 -26.46 -2.64 8.84
CA ALA A 27 -26.82 -3.67 9.82
C ALA A 27 -26.80 -3.14 11.27
N CYS A 28 -26.02 -2.08 11.55
CA CYS A 28 -25.99 -1.39 12.84
C CYS A 28 -27.05 -0.27 12.95
N GLY A 29 -27.91 -0.08 11.94
CA GLY A 29 -28.96 0.96 11.94
C GLY A 29 -28.45 2.35 11.58
N LEU A 30 -27.28 2.45 10.94
CA LEU A 30 -26.71 3.72 10.47
C LEU A 30 -26.95 3.86 8.96
N ASP A 31 -28.19 4.17 8.56
CA ASP A 31 -28.61 4.20 7.15
C ASP A 31 -28.30 5.54 6.45
N ASP A 32 -28.11 6.61 7.23
CA ASP A 32 -27.87 7.96 6.72
C ASP A 32 -26.51 8.05 5.99
N PRO A 33 -26.49 8.42 4.69
CA PRO A 33 -25.28 8.54 3.89
C PRO A 33 -24.26 9.53 4.47
N ASP A 34 -24.69 10.65 5.02
CA ASP A 34 -23.80 11.68 5.58
C ASP A 34 -23.05 11.15 6.80
N ARG A 35 -23.75 10.43 7.68
CA ARG A 35 -23.15 9.78 8.85
C ARG A 35 -22.16 8.68 8.43
N LYS A 36 -22.47 7.87 7.42
CA LYS A 36 -21.55 6.89 6.87
C LYS A 36 -20.27 7.55 6.37
N MET A 37 -20.40 8.68 5.65
CA MET A 37 -19.23 9.43 5.17
C MET A 37 -18.40 10.02 6.31
N VAL A 38 -19.00 10.41 7.44
CA VAL A 38 -18.23 10.81 8.64
C VAL A 38 -17.40 9.65 9.16
N VAL A 39 -17.96 8.43 9.23
CA VAL A 39 -17.23 7.23 9.65
C VAL A 39 -16.05 6.94 8.71
N VAL A 40 -16.27 7.01 7.39
CA VAL A 40 -15.19 6.84 6.40
C VAL A 40 -14.07 7.85 6.62
N ARG A 41 -14.41 9.13 6.79
CA ARG A 41 -13.40 10.20 7.05
C ARG A 41 -12.62 9.96 8.33
N LEU A 42 -13.27 9.52 9.40
CA LEU A 42 -12.59 9.19 10.66
C LEU A 42 -11.65 8.00 10.51
N LEU A 43 -12.09 6.94 9.80
CA LEU A 43 -11.24 5.79 9.52
C LEU A 43 -10.00 6.19 8.70
N HIS A 44 -10.17 7.04 7.69
CA HIS A 44 -9.06 7.55 6.89
C HIS A 44 -8.11 8.43 7.72
N ALA A 45 -8.65 9.31 8.58
CA ALA A 45 -7.83 10.12 9.48
C ALA A 45 -6.98 9.25 10.41
N VAL A 46 -7.59 8.23 11.04
CA VAL A 46 -6.87 7.29 11.91
C VAL A 46 -5.84 6.49 11.10
N TRP A 47 -6.21 6.03 9.90
CA TRP A 47 -5.29 5.28 9.02
C TRP A 47 -4.08 6.11 8.58
N SER A 48 -4.27 7.42 8.33
CA SER A 48 -3.19 8.34 7.97
C SER A 48 -2.14 8.53 9.08
N LEU A 49 -2.49 8.32 10.35
CA LEU A 49 -1.53 8.38 11.46
C LEU A 49 -0.40 7.35 11.31
N VAL A 50 -0.64 6.28 10.54
CA VAL A 50 0.41 5.31 10.20
C VAL A 50 1.55 5.99 9.44
N ILE A 51 1.25 6.97 8.55
CA ILE A 51 2.26 7.75 7.81
C ILE A 51 3.15 8.51 8.79
N VAL A 52 2.54 9.23 9.73
CA VAL A 52 3.25 10.03 10.74
C VAL A 52 4.16 9.16 11.59
N ARG A 53 3.60 8.08 12.16
CA ARG A 53 4.35 7.15 13.02
C ARG A 53 5.48 6.46 12.26
N THR A 54 5.21 6.03 11.03
CA THR A 54 6.20 5.30 10.24
C THR A 54 7.28 6.24 9.72
N GLY A 55 6.92 7.45 9.29
CA GLY A 55 7.87 8.49 8.91
C GLY A 55 8.81 8.88 10.04
N TYR A 56 8.27 9.06 11.27
CA TYR A 56 9.09 9.24 12.47
C TYR A 56 10.13 8.10 12.65
N ARG A 57 9.68 6.84 12.54
CA ARG A 57 10.55 5.67 12.72
C ARG A 57 11.60 5.55 11.62
N ILE A 58 11.25 5.84 10.37
CA ILE A 58 12.19 5.85 9.24
C ILE A 58 13.24 6.93 9.48
N ALA A 59 12.82 8.16 9.82
CA ALA A 59 13.74 9.26 10.10
C ALA A 59 14.68 8.93 11.26
N LEU A 60 14.17 8.34 12.35
CA LEU A 60 15.00 7.91 13.49
C LEU A 60 16.05 6.88 13.09
N ARG A 61 15.66 5.90 12.24
CA ARG A 61 16.59 4.86 11.77
C ARG A 61 17.68 5.43 10.85
N LEU A 62 17.35 6.38 9.99
CA LEU A 62 18.27 6.94 9.01
C LEU A 62 19.20 8.00 9.61
N SER A 63 18.73 8.82 10.56
CA SER A 63 19.50 9.92 11.14
C SER A 63 20.16 9.56 12.46
N ALA A 64 19.68 8.53 13.14
CA ALA A 64 20.01 8.19 14.53
C ALA A 64 19.79 9.35 15.53
N ASP A 65 19.10 10.43 15.13
CA ASP A 65 18.82 11.61 15.94
C ASP A 65 17.31 11.72 16.24
N PRO A 66 16.90 11.57 17.53
CA PRO A 66 15.52 11.72 17.96
C PRO A 66 14.91 13.09 17.61
N ARG A 67 15.71 14.15 17.55
CA ARG A 67 15.23 15.51 17.22
C ARG A 67 14.80 15.60 15.75
N ILE A 68 15.59 14.99 14.84
CA ILE A 68 15.25 14.91 13.41
C ILE A 68 13.98 14.07 13.24
N ALA A 69 13.93 12.91 13.89
CA ALA A 69 12.77 12.04 13.85
C ALA A 69 11.49 12.75 14.34
N TRP A 70 11.57 13.48 15.44
CA TRP A 70 10.45 14.22 16.00
C TRP A 70 9.97 15.33 15.07
N ARG A 71 10.91 16.11 14.51
CA ARG A 71 10.59 17.16 13.51
C ARG A 71 9.95 16.58 12.27
N THR A 72 10.43 15.42 11.77
CA THR A 72 9.81 14.72 10.63
C THR A 72 8.38 14.29 10.94
N GLY A 73 8.15 13.67 12.11
CA GLY A 73 6.81 13.29 12.54
C GLY A 73 5.87 14.49 12.67
N LEU A 74 6.35 15.57 13.29
CA LEU A 74 5.58 16.81 13.45
C LEU A 74 5.26 17.44 12.09
N PHE A 75 6.24 17.49 11.17
CA PHE A 75 6.03 17.99 9.82
C PHE A 75 4.96 17.19 9.09
N LEU A 76 5.05 15.86 9.10
CA LEU A 76 4.05 14.99 8.48
C LEU A 76 2.66 15.13 9.10
N ALA A 77 2.56 15.42 10.40
CA ALA A 77 1.29 15.60 11.08
C ALA A 77 0.64 16.97 10.79
N LEU A 78 1.45 18.03 10.67
CA LEU A 78 0.98 19.42 10.62
C LEU A 78 1.12 20.06 9.24
N PHE A 79 1.81 19.40 8.29
CA PHE A 79 1.97 19.96 6.94
C PHE A 79 0.59 20.21 6.32
N PHE A 80 0.32 21.43 5.98
CA PHE A 80 -1.03 22.00 5.81
C PHE A 80 -2.00 21.16 4.96
N PHE A 81 -1.53 20.48 3.92
CA PHE A 81 -2.41 19.67 3.09
C PHE A 81 -2.59 18.22 3.61
N MET A 82 -1.72 17.70 4.47
CA MET A 82 -1.84 16.32 4.98
C MET A 82 -3.12 16.09 5.80
N PRO A 83 -3.47 16.92 6.80
CA PRO A 83 -4.75 16.77 7.51
C PRO A 83 -5.96 16.93 6.58
N PHE A 84 -5.85 17.80 5.57
CA PHE A 84 -6.92 18.03 4.60
C PHE A 84 -7.13 16.84 3.66
N LEU A 85 -6.05 16.26 3.12
CA LEU A 85 -6.13 15.11 2.22
C LEU A 85 -6.46 13.81 2.97
N SER A 86 -5.98 13.65 4.20
CA SER A 86 -6.15 12.42 4.99
C SER A 86 -7.61 12.09 5.32
N VAL A 87 -8.49 13.08 5.38
CA VAL A 87 -9.92 12.87 5.60
C VAL A 87 -10.73 12.74 4.30
N ARG A 88 -10.07 12.86 3.15
CA ARG A 88 -10.72 12.68 1.86
C ARG A 88 -10.68 11.23 1.42
N ASN A 89 -11.75 10.83 0.72
CA ASN A 89 -11.87 9.49 0.14
C ASN A 89 -11.01 9.37 -1.14
N LEU A 90 -9.69 9.48 -0.98
CA LEU A 90 -8.71 9.41 -2.06
C LEU A 90 -7.92 8.10 -1.97
N VAL A 91 -7.89 7.35 -3.04
CA VAL A 91 -7.14 6.08 -3.14
C VAL A 91 -5.65 6.25 -2.84
N GLU A 92 -5.09 7.43 -3.17
CA GLU A 92 -3.73 7.82 -2.87
C GLU A 92 -3.46 7.81 -1.36
N MET A 93 -4.36 8.43 -0.61
CA MET A 93 -4.22 8.54 0.85
C MET A 93 -4.44 7.21 1.56
N VAL A 94 -5.19 6.30 0.95
CA VAL A 94 -5.38 4.95 1.50
C VAL A 94 -4.20 4.04 1.20
N SER A 95 -3.57 4.19 0.03
CA SER A 95 -2.40 3.40 -0.37
C SER A 95 -1.10 3.85 0.32
N ALA A 96 -0.96 5.16 0.63
CA ALA A 96 0.26 5.73 1.19
C ALA A 96 0.72 5.10 2.52
N PRO A 97 -0.14 4.81 3.53
CA PRO A 97 0.27 4.10 4.74
C PRO A 97 0.85 2.72 4.46
N PHE A 98 0.31 1.98 3.50
CA PHE A 98 0.86 0.67 3.10
C PHE A 98 2.26 0.82 2.48
N LEU A 99 2.48 1.83 1.63
CA LEU A 99 3.82 2.11 1.08
C LEU A 99 4.81 2.49 2.18
N MET A 100 4.40 3.30 3.14
CA MET A 100 5.24 3.68 4.28
C MET A 100 5.59 2.45 5.14
N LEU A 101 4.65 1.55 5.38
CA LEU A 101 4.89 0.29 6.08
C LEU A 101 5.85 -0.61 5.28
N SER A 102 5.65 -0.72 3.96
CA SER A 102 6.56 -1.46 3.10
C SER A 102 7.98 -0.91 3.17
N ALA A 103 8.16 0.41 3.02
CA ALA A 103 9.46 1.07 3.14
C ALA A 103 10.12 0.82 4.53
N TRP A 104 9.35 0.91 5.59
CA TRP A 104 9.83 0.63 6.95
C TRP A 104 10.36 -0.80 7.09
N TRP A 105 9.59 -1.79 6.62
CA TRP A 105 9.99 -3.18 6.72
C TRP A 105 11.16 -3.52 5.78
N LEU A 106 11.25 -2.90 4.59
CA LEU A 106 12.42 -2.99 3.72
C LEU A 106 13.68 -2.50 4.43
N LEU A 107 13.62 -1.31 5.03
CA LEU A 107 14.76 -0.74 5.78
C LEU A 107 15.18 -1.64 6.94
N LYS A 108 14.23 -2.31 7.60
CA LYS A 108 14.56 -3.28 8.67
C LYS A 108 15.14 -4.59 8.15
N GLY A 109 14.73 -5.01 6.96
CA GLY A 109 15.11 -6.29 6.37
C GLY A 109 16.44 -6.25 5.63
N VAL A 110 16.90 -5.04 5.25
CA VAL A 110 18.16 -4.88 4.52
C VAL A 110 19.26 -4.45 5.49
N PRO A 111 20.38 -5.18 5.56
CA PRO A 111 21.53 -4.78 6.39
C PRO A 111 22.06 -3.41 6.00
N GLU A 112 22.54 -2.64 6.97
CA GLU A 112 23.19 -1.36 6.70
C GLU A 112 24.51 -1.58 5.95
N VAL A 113 24.76 -0.73 4.95
CA VAL A 113 26.04 -0.76 4.21
C VAL A 113 27.16 -0.36 5.19
N GLY A 114 28.09 -1.27 5.45
CA GLY A 114 29.24 -1.02 6.33
C GLY A 114 29.16 -1.65 7.72
N SER A 115 28.07 -2.32 8.07
CA SER A 115 28.01 -3.13 9.30
C SER A 115 28.71 -4.48 9.11
N SER A 116 30.02 -4.45 8.90
CA SER A 116 30.89 -5.65 8.88
C SER A 116 31.26 -6.04 10.30
N GLY A 117 30.30 -6.37 11.14
CA GLY A 117 30.54 -6.83 12.49
C GLY A 117 29.26 -7.21 13.19
N GLU A 118 29.31 -8.18 14.03
CA GLU A 118 28.44 -8.77 15.07
C GLU A 118 26.93 -8.42 15.18
N GLN A 119 26.39 -7.45 14.42
CA GLN A 119 24.99 -7.01 14.46
C GLN A 119 24.16 -7.30 13.18
N ALA A 120 24.61 -8.22 12.33
CA ALA A 120 23.74 -8.67 11.25
C ALA A 120 22.51 -9.36 11.84
N ALA A 121 21.32 -8.82 11.57
CA ALA A 121 20.07 -9.45 12.01
C ALA A 121 20.06 -10.91 11.53
N PRO A 122 19.56 -11.83 12.35
CA PRO A 122 19.52 -13.24 11.96
C PRO A 122 18.75 -13.42 10.67
N PRO A 123 19.11 -14.36 9.78
CA PRO A 123 18.50 -14.55 8.47
C PRO A 123 16.98 -14.65 8.49
N THR A 124 16.42 -15.22 9.53
CA THR A 124 14.97 -15.36 9.74
C THR A 124 14.27 -14.02 9.99
N ALA A 125 14.91 -13.12 10.75
CA ALA A 125 14.37 -11.78 10.98
C ALA A 125 14.36 -10.95 9.70
N THR A 126 15.40 -11.07 8.89
CA THR A 126 15.50 -10.43 7.57
C THR A 126 14.42 -10.94 6.61
N ALA A 127 14.21 -12.27 6.53
CA ALA A 127 13.18 -12.87 5.70
C ALA A 127 11.77 -12.40 6.09
N LYS A 128 11.43 -12.37 7.38
CA LYS A 128 10.16 -11.84 7.89
C LYS A 128 9.96 -10.38 7.48
N CYS A 129 11.00 -9.57 7.58
CA CYS A 129 10.91 -8.15 7.22
C CYS A 129 10.63 -7.98 5.72
N LEU A 130 11.31 -8.72 4.85
CA LEU A 130 11.10 -8.67 3.41
C LEU A 130 9.72 -9.20 2.99
N LEU A 131 9.23 -10.27 3.64
CA LEU A 131 7.86 -10.75 3.45
C LEU A 131 6.83 -9.68 3.80
N LEU A 132 6.93 -9.07 4.97
CA LEU A 132 6.01 -8.01 5.40
C LEU A 132 6.09 -6.79 4.47
N ALA A 133 7.29 -6.41 4.05
CA ALA A 133 7.48 -5.33 3.08
C ALA A 133 6.76 -5.62 1.77
N GLY A 134 6.93 -6.83 1.22
CA GLY A 134 6.25 -7.26 0.00
C GLY A 134 4.73 -7.31 0.14
N ILE A 135 4.22 -7.86 1.23
CA ILE A 135 2.77 -7.91 1.49
C ILE A 135 2.19 -6.50 1.51
N PHE A 136 2.81 -5.55 2.23
CA PHE A 136 2.33 -4.17 2.27
C PHE A 136 2.43 -3.48 0.91
N ALA A 137 3.48 -3.72 0.12
CA ALA A 137 3.57 -3.20 -1.25
C ALA A 137 2.45 -3.78 -2.13
N GLY A 138 2.18 -5.09 -2.05
CA GLY A 138 1.11 -5.74 -2.78
C GLY A 138 -0.28 -5.23 -2.38
N LEU A 139 -0.53 -4.94 -1.09
CA LEU A 139 -1.76 -4.29 -0.63
C LEU A 139 -1.90 -2.87 -1.19
N ALA A 140 -0.81 -2.10 -1.25
CA ALA A 140 -0.84 -0.79 -1.88
C ALA A 140 -1.22 -0.87 -3.37
N ILE A 141 -0.67 -1.84 -4.12
CA ILE A 141 -0.99 -2.06 -5.53
C ILE A 141 -2.46 -2.43 -5.71
N ASN A 142 -3.05 -3.24 -4.82
CA ASN A 142 -4.49 -3.58 -4.85
C ASN A 142 -5.41 -2.36 -4.66
N ILE A 143 -4.91 -1.26 -4.10
CA ILE A 143 -5.66 -0.03 -3.93
C ILE A 143 -5.39 0.92 -5.10
N ARG A 144 -4.11 1.05 -5.48
CA ARG A 144 -3.66 1.92 -6.57
C ARG A 144 -2.57 1.25 -7.38
N PHE A 145 -2.88 0.87 -8.61
CA PHE A 145 -1.96 0.13 -9.49
C PHE A 145 -0.61 0.84 -9.70
N GLN A 146 -0.59 2.17 -9.82
CA GLN A 146 0.65 2.93 -10.02
C GLN A 146 1.71 2.70 -8.92
N THR A 147 1.31 2.22 -7.75
CA THR A 147 2.28 1.89 -6.69
C THR A 147 3.18 0.70 -7.03
N VAL A 148 2.90 0.01 -8.15
CA VAL A 148 3.78 -1.04 -8.72
C VAL A 148 5.18 -0.51 -9.01
N PHE A 149 5.32 0.78 -9.37
CA PHE A 149 6.62 1.40 -9.60
C PHE A 149 7.48 1.45 -8.33
N PHE A 150 6.86 1.68 -7.16
CA PHE A 150 7.56 1.58 -5.88
C PHE A 150 8.05 0.15 -5.62
N ALA A 151 7.19 -0.84 -5.83
CA ALA A 151 7.56 -2.24 -5.65
C ALA A 151 8.67 -2.68 -6.62
N GLY A 152 8.58 -2.25 -7.90
CA GLY A 152 9.60 -2.47 -8.92
C GLY A 152 10.95 -1.85 -8.55
N GLY A 153 10.93 -0.58 -8.10
CA GLY A 153 12.13 0.12 -7.63
C GLY A 153 12.78 -0.54 -6.42
N ALA A 154 11.97 -0.99 -5.45
CA ALA A 154 12.43 -1.71 -4.28
C ALA A 154 13.05 -3.09 -4.64
N GLY A 155 12.39 -3.84 -5.53
CA GLY A 155 12.91 -5.10 -6.06
C GLY A 155 14.22 -4.90 -6.81
N LEU A 156 14.30 -3.87 -7.67
CA LEU A 156 15.53 -3.52 -8.39
C LEU A 156 16.67 -3.14 -7.43
N ALA A 157 16.37 -2.38 -6.38
CA ALA A 157 17.37 -2.03 -5.37
C ALA A 157 17.95 -3.27 -4.66
N LEU A 158 17.11 -4.27 -4.35
CA LEU A 158 17.57 -5.55 -3.80
C LEU A 158 18.46 -6.31 -4.81
N LEU A 159 18.08 -6.32 -6.09
CA LEU A 159 18.88 -6.96 -7.16
C LEU A 159 20.24 -6.28 -7.34
N LEU A 160 20.29 -4.96 -7.39
CA LEU A 160 21.53 -4.18 -7.49
C LEU A 160 22.46 -4.41 -6.29
N ARG A 161 21.89 -4.67 -5.10
CA ARG A 161 22.65 -5.07 -3.90
C ARG A 161 23.08 -6.55 -3.92
N ARG A 162 22.76 -7.29 -4.98
CA ARG A 162 22.99 -8.74 -5.13
C ARG A 162 22.25 -9.60 -4.08
N GLU A 163 21.18 -9.07 -3.51
CA GLU A 163 20.32 -9.77 -2.55
C GLU A 163 19.24 -10.58 -3.30
N TRP A 164 19.67 -11.53 -4.16
CA TRP A 164 18.78 -12.29 -5.05
C TRP A 164 17.66 -13.02 -4.30
N LYS A 165 18.01 -13.69 -3.20
CA LYS A 165 17.03 -14.42 -2.37
C LYS A 165 16.03 -13.44 -1.75
N GLY A 166 16.51 -12.28 -1.31
CA GLY A 166 15.68 -11.21 -0.77
C GLY A 166 14.73 -10.63 -1.84
N ALA A 167 15.23 -10.41 -3.06
CA ALA A 167 14.40 -9.92 -4.17
C ALA A 167 13.28 -10.90 -4.55
N VAL A 168 13.59 -12.19 -4.63
CA VAL A 168 12.59 -13.25 -4.89
C VAL A 168 11.57 -13.31 -3.77
N LEU A 169 12.01 -13.28 -2.51
CA LEU A 169 11.12 -13.32 -1.35
C LEU A 169 10.19 -12.10 -1.29
N PHE A 170 10.74 -10.91 -1.52
CA PHE A 170 9.96 -9.67 -1.58
C PHE A 170 8.96 -9.71 -2.74
N GLY A 171 9.41 -10.09 -3.95
CA GLY A 171 8.56 -10.16 -5.13
C GLY A 171 7.42 -11.17 -5.00
N SER A 172 7.68 -12.36 -4.47
CA SER A 172 6.63 -13.36 -4.19
C SER A 172 5.63 -12.86 -3.15
N ALA A 173 6.10 -12.13 -2.13
CA ALA A 173 5.25 -11.52 -1.13
C ALA A 173 4.40 -10.36 -1.69
N VAL A 174 4.88 -9.62 -2.69
CA VAL A 174 4.08 -8.63 -3.44
C VAL A 174 2.96 -9.30 -4.23
N LEU A 175 3.26 -10.41 -4.89
CA LEU A 175 2.27 -11.12 -5.71
C LEU A 175 1.16 -11.77 -4.87
N LEU A 176 1.44 -12.16 -3.64
CA LEU A 176 0.47 -12.86 -2.79
C LEU A 176 -0.84 -12.07 -2.58
N PRO A 177 -0.85 -10.79 -2.14
CA PRO A 177 -2.09 -10.02 -2.04
C PRO A 177 -2.76 -9.76 -3.40
N LEU A 178 -1.99 -9.62 -4.49
CA LEU A 178 -2.54 -9.44 -5.82
C LEU A 178 -3.33 -10.69 -6.27
N ILE A 179 -2.76 -11.87 -6.06
CA ILE A 179 -3.41 -13.13 -6.42
C ILE A 179 -4.64 -13.37 -5.53
N VAL A 180 -4.47 -13.21 -4.21
CA VAL A 180 -5.52 -13.53 -3.24
C VAL A 180 -6.67 -12.53 -3.29
N LEU A 181 -6.41 -11.24 -3.41
CA LEU A 181 -7.47 -10.23 -3.40
C LEU A 181 -7.97 -9.92 -4.81
N GLN A 182 -7.13 -9.31 -5.65
CA GLN A 182 -7.58 -8.90 -6.99
C GLN A 182 -7.94 -10.09 -7.87
N GLY A 183 -7.12 -11.14 -7.85
CA GLY A 183 -7.39 -12.34 -8.66
C GLY A 183 -8.71 -13.02 -8.29
N THR A 184 -9.04 -13.14 -7.00
CA THR A 184 -10.30 -13.75 -6.56
C THR A 184 -11.51 -12.84 -6.78
N ILE A 185 -11.38 -11.54 -6.53
CA ILE A 185 -12.47 -10.58 -6.77
C ILE A 185 -12.82 -10.54 -8.26
N ASP A 186 -11.83 -10.43 -9.14
CA ASP A 186 -12.06 -10.44 -10.59
C ASP A 186 -12.63 -11.76 -11.08
N LEU A 187 -12.14 -12.88 -10.54
CA LEU A 187 -12.69 -14.20 -10.85
C LEU A 187 -14.18 -14.30 -10.48
N PHE A 188 -14.56 -13.75 -9.33
CA PHE A 188 -15.94 -13.75 -8.86
C PHE A 188 -16.85 -12.83 -9.70
N ILE A 189 -16.37 -11.62 -10.05
CA ILE A 189 -17.16 -10.61 -10.75
C ILE A 189 -17.20 -10.89 -12.28
N TRP A 190 -16.04 -11.22 -12.86
CA TRP A 190 -15.84 -11.30 -14.32
C TRP A 190 -15.68 -12.73 -14.84
N GLY A 191 -15.60 -13.74 -13.97
CA GLY A 191 -15.32 -15.13 -14.33
C GLY A 191 -13.89 -15.38 -14.83
N LYS A 192 -13.00 -14.38 -14.74
CA LYS A 192 -11.58 -14.47 -15.13
C LYS A 192 -10.75 -13.65 -14.15
N PRO A 193 -9.55 -14.12 -13.75
CA PRO A 193 -8.69 -13.37 -12.84
C PRO A 193 -8.01 -12.18 -13.55
N PHE A 194 -7.70 -11.14 -12.83
CA PHE A 194 -6.90 -9.97 -13.25
C PHE A 194 -7.48 -9.16 -14.41
N VAL A 195 -8.77 -9.22 -14.64
CA VAL A 195 -9.43 -8.53 -15.78
C VAL A 195 -9.29 -7.01 -15.65
N GLU A 196 -9.55 -6.44 -14.48
CA GLU A 196 -9.46 -4.99 -14.25
C GLU A 196 -8.02 -4.49 -14.41
N MET A 197 -7.04 -5.28 -13.99
CA MET A 197 -5.62 -4.92 -14.15
C MET A 197 -5.19 -4.94 -15.62
N ILE A 198 -5.67 -5.92 -16.39
CA ILE A 198 -5.38 -6.02 -17.82
C ILE A 198 -6.04 -4.85 -18.58
N GLU A 199 -7.29 -4.53 -18.26
CA GLU A 199 -7.99 -3.39 -18.88
C GLU A 199 -7.36 -2.05 -18.50
N TYR A 200 -6.86 -1.89 -17.27
CA TYR A 200 -6.10 -0.71 -16.88
C TYR A 200 -4.85 -0.51 -17.77
N VAL A 201 -4.08 -1.57 -17.97
CA VAL A 201 -2.87 -1.52 -18.80
C VAL A 201 -3.25 -1.22 -20.26
N ARG A 202 -4.27 -1.91 -20.78
CA ARG A 202 -4.77 -1.71 -22.16
C ARG A 202 -5.23 -0.26 -22.36
N TYR A 203 -6.04 0.28 -21.46
CA TYR A 203 -6.51 1.66 -21.53
C TYR A 203 -5.37 2.67 -21.62
N ASN A 204 -4.33 2.50 -20.81
CA ASN A 204 -3.18 3.40 -20.82
C ASN A 204 -2.26 3.24 -22.04
N LEU A 205 -2.25 2.06 -22.67
CA LEU A 205 -1.49 1.83 -23.90
C LEU A 205 -2.24 2.32 -25.15
N ASP A 206 -3.57 2.17 -25.18
CA ASP A 206 -4.40 2.54 -26.31
C ASP A 206 -4.72 4.04 -26.35
N ASN A 207 -4.56 4.76 -25.23
CA ASN A 207 -4.80 6.21 -25.09
C ASN A 207 -3.54 6.93 -24.59
N PRO A 208 -2.50 7.06 -25.44
CA PRO A 208 -1.23 7.66 -25.05
C PRO A 208 -1.29 9.16 -24.73
N ASP A 209 -2.41 9.83 -25.07
CA ASP A 209 -2.63 11.27 -24.90
C ASP A 209 -3.34 11.64 -23.58
N ASN A 210 -3.53 10.68 -22.66
CA ASN A 210 -4.16 10.91 -21.35
C ASN A 210 -3.16 11.09 -20.21
#